data_c9cc2748e417cd777ab6a2616d112251
#
_entry.id   c9cc2748e417cd777ab6a2616d112251
#
_cell.length_a   1.000
_cell.length_b   1.000
_cell.length_c   1.000
_cell.angle_alpha   90.00
_cell.angle_beta   90.00
_cell.angle_gamma   90.00
#
_symmetry.space_group_name_H-M   'P 1'
#
loop_
_entity.id
_entity.type
_entity.pdbx_description
1 polymer ?
#
loop_
_entity_poly.entity_id
_entity_poly.type
_entity_poly.pdbx_seq_one_letter_code
_entity_poly.pdbx_strand_id
1 'polypeptide(L)'
;MKYPFNKGMLLGLIGIIAFSLTLPATRFAVPYFGQTIVGLGRTIIAAVMVCLLFAFRKQALPAKEHITSLVIVAGGAVLAFPLLTTFAMKSLPVSHGAVELALLPLATAGFAIWRGGEKPSRRYWTASLIAATTVILYAVHLGFGHVQMGDIALLSAVVILGLSYAEGGKLAKELGSWQVIAWAILIGAPFFLIPVVLNVHVDMLKAPPLAWLSLFYLGVISQFLAYVAWYGGMSLGGIAKVGQIQYAQPFFMIGFSFLFLGEPVTWWTIAFAVIVVLCVTIGKDAPVKGDKPRSS
;
A
#
# COMPACT_ATOMS: atom_id res chain seq x y z
N MET A 1 29.34 -9.50 10.96
CA MET A 1 28.73 -8.33 10.28
C MET A 1 27.22 -8.40 10.43
N LYS A 2 26.58 -7.49 11.22
CA LYS A 2 25.13 -7.38 11.24
C LYS A 2 24.71 -6.78 9.89
N TYR A 3 23.95 -7.51 9.09
CA TYR A 3 23.36 -6.95 7.86
C TYR A 3 22.58 -5.69 8.23
N PRO A 4 22.74 -4.56 7.50
CA PRO A 4 22.09 -3.28 7.80
C PRO A 4 20.56 -3.35 7.70
N PHE A 5 20.02 -4.36 6.99
CA PHE A 5 18.61 -4.68 6.88
C PHE A 5 18.34 -6.11 7.35
N ASN A 6 17.44 -6.29 8.32
CA ASN A 6 16.94 -7.62 8.63
C ASN A 6 15.96 -8.06 7.50
N LYS A 7 15.68 -9.36 7.43
CA LYS A 7 14.80 -9.95 6.40
C LYS A 7 13.42 -9.25 6.31
N GLY A 8 12.87 -8.83 7.46
CA GLY A 8 11.59 -8.11 7.51
C GLY A 8 11.66 -6.73 6.85
N MET A 9 12.73 -5.98 7.10
CA MET A 9 12.93 -4.67 6.47
C MET A 9 13.14 -4.79 4.95
N LEU A 10 13.86 -5.83 4.50
CA LEU A 10 14.08 -6.08 3.06
C LEU A 10 12.75 -6.40 2.36
N LEU A 11 11.94 -7.30 2.93
CA LEU A 11 10.62 -7.62 2.38
C LEU A 11 9.71 -6.39 2.38
N GLY A 12 9.73 -5.59 3.45
CA GLY A 12 9.00 -4.33 3.51
C GLY A 12 9.41 -3.36 2.38
N LEU A 13 10.71 -3.22 2.13
CA LEU A 13 11.22 -2.37 1.05
C LEU A 13 10.78 -2.87 -0.34
N ILE A 14 10.84 -4.18 -0.58
CA ILE A 14 10.33 -4.79 -1.82
C ILE A 14 8.84 -4.47 -2.00
N GLY A 15 8.04 -4.61 -0.93
CA GLY A 15 6.62 -4.25 -0.95
C GLY A 15 6.39 -2.78 -1.30
N ILE A 16 7.14 -1.87 -0.68
CA ILE A 16 7.01 -0.42 -0.93
C ILE A 16 7.43 -0.03 -2.35
N ILE A 17 8.51 -0.57 -2.87
CA ILE A 17 8.91 -0.34 -4.28
C ILE A 17 7.79 -0.81 -5.20
N ALA A 18 7.24 -2.01 -4.96
CA ALA A 18 6.13 -2.52 -5.74
C ALA A 18 4.85 -1.67 -5.57
N PHE A 19 4.52 -1.15 -4.39
CA PHE A 19 3.39 -0.24 -4.22
C PHE A 19 3.60 1.13 -4.87
N SER A 20 4.83 1.58 -5.02
CA SER A 20 5.13 2.92 -5.54
C SER A 20 4.71 3.13 -6.99
N LEU A 21 4.59 2.06 -7.78
CA LEU A 21 4.03 2.12 -9.14
C LEU A 21 2.50 2.10 -9.17
N THR A 22 1.81 1.92 -8.02
CA THR A 22 0.33 1.79 -8.00
C THR A 22 -0.36 3.04 -8.52
N LEU A 23 -0.01 4.23 -8.01
CA LEU A 23 -0.64 5.48 -8.45
C LEU A 23 -0.29 5.82 -9.90
N PRO A 24 0.97 5.76 -10.36
CA PRO A 24 1.32 5.94 -11.78
C PRO A 24 0.54 4.99 -12.70
N ALA A 25 0.51 3.70 -12.39
CA ALA A 25 -0.23 2.71 -13.18
C ALA A 25 -1.76 2.98 -13.17
N THR A 26 -2.33 3.36 -12.02
CA THR A 26 -3.74 3.74 -11.91
C THR A 26 -4.03 4.97 -12.79
N ARG A 27 -3.21 6.03 -12.68
CA ARG A 27 -3.37 7.27 -13.46
C ARG A 27 -3.32 7.00 -14.95
N PHE A 28 -2.42 6.11 -15.39
CA PHE A 28 -2.30 5.73 -16.79
C PHE A 28 -3.48 4.88 -17.29
N ALA A 29 -3.98 3.93 -16.48
CA ALA A 29 -5.02 2.99 -16.87
C ALA A 29 -6.44 3.57 -16.87
N VAL A 30 -6.75 4.51 -15.96
CA VAL A 30 -8.10 5.05 -15.75
C VAL A 30 -8.73 5.66 -17.02
N PRO A 31 -8.03 6.44 -17.87
CA PRO A 31 -8.62 6.99 -19.10
C PRO A 31 -9.12 5.94 -20.08
N TYR A 32 -8.54 4.75 -20.08
CA TYR A 32 -8.86 3.66 -21.02
C TYR A 32 -9.92 2.70 -20.49
N PHE A 33 -9.87 2.38 -19.19
CA PHE A 33 -10.71 1.35 -18.59
C PHE A 33 -11.77 1.90 -17.63
N GLY A 34 -11.69 3.18 -17.30
CA GLY A 34 -12.57 3.77 -16.30
C GLY A 34 -12.26 3.36 -14.85
N GLN A 35 -12.87 4.06 -13.91
CA GLN A 35 -12.61 3.88 -12.48
C GLN A 35 -13.01 2.50 -11.96
N THR A 36 -14.14 1.98 -12.41
CA THR A 36 -14.67 0.69 -11.93
C THR A 36 -13.74 -0.45 -12.29
N ILE A 37 -13.29 -0.51 -13.54
CA ILE A 37 -12.41 -1.59 -14.00
C ILE A 37 -11.03 -1.46 -13.34
N VAL A 38 -10.46 -0.26 -13.27
CA VAL A 38 -9.13 -0.08 -12.65
C VAL A 38 -9.20 -0.28 -11.13
N GLY A 39 -10.23 0.22 -10.46
CA GLY A 39 -10.39 0.11 -9.01
C GLY A 39 -10.81 -1.28 -8.54
N LEU A 40 -11.80 -1.88 -9.18
CA LEU A 40 -12.38 -3.17 -8.77
C LEU A 40 -11.89 -4.35 -9.61
N GLY A 41 -11.70 -4.17 -10.93
CA GLY A 41 -11.27 -5.22 -11.85
C GLY A 41 -9.89 -5.77 -11.51
N ARG A 42 -8.98 -4.92 -10.96
CA ARG A 42 -7.69 -5.40 -10.45
C ARG A 42 -7.85 -6.48 -9.37
N THR A 43 -8.89 -6.39 -8.55
CA THR A 43 -9.20 -7.40 -7.52
C THR A 43 -9.70 -8.69 -8.16
N ILE A 44 -10.49 -8.61 -9.23
CA ILE A 44 -10.94 -9.81 -9.96
C ILE A 44 -9.74 -10.52 -10.61
N ILE A 45 -8.81 -9.79 -11.21
CA ILE A 45 -7.56 -10.36 -11.76
C ILE A 45 -6.78 -11.09 -10.64
N ALA A 46 -6.62 -10.44 -9.48
CA ALA A 46 -5.97 -11.04 -8.33
C ALA A 46 -6.72 -12.28 -7.82
N ALA A 47 -8.07 -12.24 -7.79
CA ALA A 47 -8.89 -13.36 -7.32
C ALA A 47 -8.75 -14.60 -8.22
N VAL A 48 -8.71 -14.44 -9.55
CA VAL A 48 -8.45 -15.53 -10.48
C VAL A 48 -7.10 -16.20 -10.16
N MET A 49 -6.04 -15.40 -9.98
CA MET A 49 -4.71 -15.92 -9.63
C MET A 49 -4.72 -16.62 -8.27
N VAL A 50 -5.41 -16.08 -7.27
CA VAL A 50 -5.52 -16.67 -5.93
C VAL A 50 -6.32 -17.98 -5.98
N CYS A 51 -7.41 -18.07 -6.74
CA CYS A 51 -8.16 -19.30 -6.93
C CYS A 51 -7.28 -20.42 -7.53
N LEU A 52 -6.50 -20.08 -8.56
CA LEU A 52 -5.55 -21.03 -9.14
C LEU A 52 -4.49 -21.47 -8.09
N LEU A 53 -3.92 -20.53 -7.34
CA LEU A 53 -2.96 -20.83 -6.29
C LEU A 53 -3.54 -21.73 -5.20
N PHE A 54 -4.77 -21.51 -4.77
CA PHE A 54 -5.45 -22.31 -3.77
C PHE A 54 -5.76 -23.73 -4.27
N ALA A 55 -6.17 -23.86 -5.53
CA ALA A 55 -6.38 -25.17 -6.16
C ALA A 55 -5.08 -25.99 -6.17
N PHE A 56 -3.94 -25.37 -6.54
CA PHE A 56 -2.64 -26.04 -6.52
C PHE A 56 -2.12 -26.35 -5.11
N ARG A 57 -2.35 -25.45 -4.15
CA ARG A 57 -1.83 -25.57 -2.78
C ARG A 57 -2.78 -26.32 -1.84
N LYS A 58 -4.00 -26.65 -2.28
CA LYS A 58 -5.05 -27.26 -1.45
C LYS A 58 -5.23 -26.51 -0.12
N GLN A 59 -5.31 -25.17 -0.21
CA GLN A 59 -5.35 -24.29 0.96
C GLN A 59 -6.60 -24.55 1.80
N ALA A 60 -6.41 -24.85 3.09
CA ALA A 60 -7.50 -25.01 4.05
C ALA A 60 -8.20 -23.67 4.34
N LEU A 61 -9.49 -23.74 4.68
CA LEU A 61 -10.27 -22.57 5.10
C LEU A 61 -9.67 -21.95 6.37
N PRO A 62 -9.76 -20.61 6.51
CA PRO A 62 -9.27 -19.92 7.70
C PRO A 62 -10.14 -20.27 8.91
N ALA A 63 -9.53 -20.32 10.10
CA ALA A 63 -10.27 -20.50 11.33
C ALA A 63 -11.25 -19.33 11.56
N LYS A 64 -12.39 -19.60 12.20
CA LYS A 64 -13.45 -18.61 12.43
C LYS A 64 -12.95 -17.36 13.16
N GLU A 65 -11.98 -17.51 14.05
CA GLU A 65 -11.34 -16.42 14.79
C GLU A 65 -10.60 -15.41 13.91
N HIS A 66 -10.15 -15.82 12.71
CA HIS A 66 -9.44 -14.97 11.77
C HIS A 66 -10.37 -14.17 10.84
N ILE A 67 -11.65 -14.55 10.75
CA ILE A 67 -12.59 -13.97 9.78
C ILE A 67 -12.76 -12.47 9.98
N THR A 68 -12.92 -11.99 11.22
CA THR A 68 -13.07 -10.55 11.51
C THR A 68 -11.84 -9.77 11.02
N SER A 69 -10.64 -10.27 11.32
CA SER A 69 -9.39 -9.65 10.85
C SER A 69 -9.27 -9.68 9.33
N LEU A 70 -9.67 -10.76 8.69
CA LEU A 70 -9.68 -10.87 7.22
C LEU A 70 -10.69 -9.90 6.59
N VAL A 71 -11.86 -9.69 7.20
CA VAL A 71 -12.86 -8.71 6.74
C VAL A 71 -12.32 -7.29 6.87
N ILE A 72 -11.61 -6.95 7.95
CA ILE A 72 -10.94 -5.64 8.11
C ILE A 72 -9.88 -5.45 7.01
N VAL A 73 -9.07 -6.47 6.74
CA VAL A 73 -8.07 -6.42 5.67
C VAL A 73 -8.73 -6.28 4.30
N ALA A 74 -9.79 -7.04 4.03
CA ALA A 74 -10.56 -6.95 2.79
C ALA A 74 -11.19 -5.56 2.60
N GLY A 75 -11.80 -5.03 3.67
CA GLY A 75 -12.43 -3.70 3.65
C GLY A 75 -11.43 -2.58 3.35
N GLY A 76 -10.22 -2.64 3.92
CA GLY A 76 -9.21 -1.60 3.72
C GLY A 76 -8.38 -1.79 2.45
N ALA A 77 -7.65 -2.90 2.39
CA ALA A 77 -6.65 -3.13 1.33
C ALA A 77 -7.26 -3.54 -0.02
N VAL A 78 -8.41 -4.19 0.00
CA VAL A 78 -9.02 -4.76 -1.23
C VAL A 78 -10.16 -3.89 -1.74
N LEU A 79 -10.95 -3.27 -0.88
CA LEU A 79 -12.12 -2.46 -1.25
C LEU A 79 -11.82 -0.96 -1.20
N ALA A 80 -11.63 -0.40 0.01
CA ALA A 80 -11.63 1.06 0.19
C ALA A 80 -10.43 1.71 -0.50
N PHE A 81 -9.23 1.21 -0.30
CA PHE A 81 -8.03 1.81 -0.89
C PHE A 81 -8.06 1.84 -2.43
N PRO A 82 -8.35 0.74 -3.15
CA PRO A 82 -8.44 0.78 -4.60
C PRO A 82 -9.52 1.74 -5.14
N LEU A 83 -10.68 1.77 -4.50
CA LEU A 83 -11.77 2.66 -4.93
C LEU A 83 -11.43 4.13 -4.70
N LEU A 84 -10.99 4.47 -3.50
CA LEU A 84 -10.71 5.85 -3.11
C LEU A 84 -9.52 6.43 -3.88
N THR A 85 -8.46 5.63 -4.08
CA THR A 85 -7.30 6.06 -4.88
C THR A 85 -7.66 6.20 -6.36
N THR A 86 -8.47 5.30 -6.92
CA THR A 86 -8.90 5.41 -8.31
C THR A 86 -9.80 6.62 -8.52
N PHE A 87 -10.69 6.92 -7.56
CA PHE A 87 -11.49 8.14 -7.57
C PHE A 87 -10.60 9.39 -7.55
N ALA A 88 -9.63 9.44 -6.64
CA ALA A 88 -8.71 10.58 -6.51
C ALA A 88 -7.84 10.76 -7.76
N MET A 89 -7.31 9.69 -8.35
CA MET A 89 -6.45 9.74 -9.54
C MET A 89 -7.20 10.16 -10.81
N LYS A 90 -8.50 10.34 -10.77
CA LYS A 90 -9.25 10.96 -11.86
C LYS A 90 -8.92 12.45 -12.01
N SER A 91 -8.73 13.15 -10.92
CA SER A 91 -8.54 14.62 -10.87
C SER A 91 -7.19 15.05 -10.30
N LEU A 92 -6.60 14.29 -9.39
CA LEU A 92 -5.35 14.63 -8.73
C LEU A 92 -4.14 14.10 -9.51
N PRO A 93 -3.02 14.86 -9.56
CA PRO A 93 -1.75 14.35 -10.06
C PRO A 93 -1.15 13.32 -9.09
N VAL A 94 -0.27 12.46 -9.60
CA VAL A 94 0.38 11.40 -8.78
C VAL A 94 1.21 11.99 -7.65
N SER A 95 1.93 13.07 -7.90
CA SER A 95 2.74 13.77 -6.89
C SER A 95 1.90 14.24 -5.70
N HIS A 96 0.69 14.74 -5.94
CA HIS A 96 -0.25 15.15 -4.90
C HIS A 96 -0.69 13.94 -4.05
N GLY A 97 -1.17 12.88 -4.69
CA GLY A 97 -1.58 11.67 -3.97
C GLY A 97 -0.42 10.98 -3.23
N ALA A 98 0.80 11.05 -3.77
CA ALA A 98 1.99 10.52 -3.11
C ALA A 98 2.27 11.19 -1.76
N VAL A 99 2.03 12.50 -1.67
CA VAL A 99 2.20 13.26 -0.43
C VAL A 99 1.19 12.87 0.63
N GLU A 100 -0.08 12.75 0.26
CA GLU A 100 -1.11 12.34 1.22
C GLU A 100 -0.89 10.91 1.73
N LEU A 101 -0.48 9.99 0.85
CA LEU A 101 -0.11 8.63 1.24
C LEU A 101 1.12 8.58 2.17
N ALA A 102 1.93 9.62 2.24
CA ALA A 102 3.02 9.70 3.21
C ALA A 102 2.56 9.82 4.68
N LEU A 103 1.28 10.08 4.92
CA LEU A 103 0.69 10.01 6.26
C LEU A 103 0.36 8.56 6.68
N LEU A 104 0.38 7.61 5.75
CA LEU A 104 0.04 6.21 6.00
C LEU A 104 0.92 5.52 7.08
N PRO A 105 2.24 5.79 7.19
CA PRO A 105 3.03 5.24 8.29
C PRO A 105 2.56 5.68 9.67
N LEU A 106 2.11 6.93 9.83
CA LEU A 106 1.55 7.41 11.11
C LEU A 106 0.24 6.70 11.45
N ALA A 107 -0.66 6.58 10.48
CA ALA A 107 -1.91 5.83 10.66
C ALA A 107 -1.63 4.37 11.02
N THR A 108 -0.72 3.70 10.28
CA THR A 108 -0.31 2.32 10.54
C THR A 108 0.28 2.15 11.94
N ALA A 109 1.16 3.06 12.37
CA ALA A 109 1.76 3.02 13.70
C ALA A 109 0.73 3.24 14.81
N GLY A 110 -0.21 4.17 14.62
CA GLY A 110 -1.33 4.38 15.56
C GLY A 110 -2.17 3.11 15.74
N PHE A 111 -2.55 2.46 14.65
CA PHE A 111 -3.29 1.20 14.69
C PHE A 111 -2.44 0.01 15.17
N ALA A 112 -1.12 0.02 14.96
CA ALA A 112 -0.22 -1.00 15.49
C ALA A 112 -0.19 -0.99 17.02
N ILE A 113 -0.32 0.18 17.66
CA ILE A 113 -0.48 0.30 19.12
C ILE A 113 -1.81 -0.33 19.54
N TRP A 114 -2.89 0.08 18.91
CA TRP A 114 -4.23 -0.34 19.30
C TRP A 114 -4.51 -1.82 19.01
N ARG A 115 -4.15 -2.31 17.81
CA ARG A 115 -4.45 -3.69 17.35
C ARG A 115 -3.30 -4.66 17.55
N GLY A 116 -2.05 -4.19 17.42
CA GLY A 116 -0.84 -4.99 17.49
C GLY A 116 -0.20 -5.06 18.88
N GLY A 117 -0.62 -4.18 19.82
CA GLY A 117 -0.01 -4.10 21.14
C GLY A 117 1.43 -3.58 21.13
N GLU A 118 1.90 -3.02 20.03
CA GLU A 118 3.23 -2.46 19.90
C GLU A 118 3.35 -1.14 20.70
N LYS A 119 4.52 -0.89 21.28
CA LYS A 119 4.81 0.33 22.06
C LYS A 119 6.06 1.00 21.51
N PRO A 120 5.92 1.83 20.46
CA PRO A 120 7.03 2.56 19.87
C PRO A 120 7.64 3.54 20.88
N SER A 121 8.97 3.66 20.86
CA SER A 121 9.71 4.59 21.73
C SER A 121 9.51 6.05 21.31
N ARG A 122 9.94 6.99 22.20
CA ARG A 122 9.95 8.43 21.85
C ARG A 122 10.81 8.71 20.62
N ARG A 123 11.95 8.02 20.47
CA ARG A 123 12.83 8.14 19.29
C ARG A 123 12.11 7.74 17.99
N TYR A 124 11.27 6.71 18.06
CA TYR A 124 10.42 6.31 16.92
C TYR A 124 9.47 7.45 16.52
N TRP A 125 8.74 8.01 17.50
CA TRP A 125 7.77 9.07 17.25
C TRP A 125 8.41 10.36 16.75
N THR A 126 9.56 10.77 17.32
CA THR A 126 10.29 11.94 16.81
C THR A 126 10.72 11.75 15.36
N ALA A 127 11.32 10.61 15.02
CA ALA A 127 11.71 10.32 13.63
C ALA A 127 10.50 10.30 12.67
N SER A 128 9.39 9.67 13.09
CA SER A 128 8.16 9.59 12.29
C SER A 128 7.51 10.96 12.09
N LEU A 129 7.46 11.81 13.12
CA LEU A 129 6.90 13.15 13.03
C LEU A 129 7.78 14.06 12.14
N ILE A 130 9.10 13.99 12.27
CA ILE A 130 10.00 14.75 11.38
C ILE A 130 9.80 14.30 9.91
N ALA A 131 9.74 12.98 9.67
CA ALA A 131 9.50 12.45 8.33
C ALA A 131 8.15 12.93 7.76
N ALA A 132 7.06 12.83 8.53
CA ALA A 132 5.73 13.28 8.11
C ALA A 132 5.71 14.81 7.85
N THR A 133 6.29 15.60 8.77
CA THR A 133 6.39 17.06 8.58
C THR A 133 7.20 17.40 7.33
N THR A 134 8.30 16.68 7.07
CA THR A 134 9.11 16.87 5.87
C THR A 134 8.29 16.65 4.60
N VAL A 135 7.46 15.59 4.57
CA VAL A 135 6.60 15.31 3.42
C VAL A 135 5.49 16.35 3.28
N ILE A 136 4.90 16.80 4.39
CA ILE A 136 3.89 17.89 4.36
C ILE A 136 4.50 19.19 3.84
N LEU A 137 5.71 19.57 4.30
CA LEU A 137 6.40 20.75 3.81
C LEU A 137 6.73 20.66 2.32
N TYR A 138 7.12 19.46 1.85
CA TYR A 138 7.31 19.21 0.43
C TYR A 138 6.01 19.40 -0.36
N ALA A 139 4.88 18.93 0.17
CA ALA A 139 3.57 19.16 -0.40
C ALA A 139 3.24 20.65 -0.55
N VAL A 140 3.40 21.40 0.54
CA VAL A 140 3.17 22.84 0.55
C VAL A 140 4.06 23.54 -0.47
N HIS A 141 5.33 23.11 -0.59
CA HIS A 141 6.26 23.66 -1.59
C HIS A 141 5.81 23.38 -3.03
N LEU A 142 5.17 22.24 -3.30
CA LEU A 142 4.59 21.91 -4.61
C LEU A 142 3.33 22.73 -4.96
N GLY A 143 2.85 23.57 -4.05
CA GLY A 143 1.69 24.43 -4.26
C GLY A 143 0.37 23.67 -4.11
N PHE A 144 0.12 23.11 -2.93
CA PHE A 144 -1.20 22.57 -2.59
C PHE A 144 -2.26 23.64 -2.81
N GLY A 145 -3.10 23.41 -3.83
CA GLY A 145 -4.26 24.25 -4.13
C GLY A 145 -5.38 24.10 -3.11
N HIS A 146 -6.60 24.44 -3.51
CA HIS A 146 -7.77 24.20 -2.66
C HIS A 146 -8.03 22.70 -2.44
N VAL A 147 -8.46 22.33 -1.22
CA VAL A 147 -8.86 20.95 -0.87
C VAL A 147 -9.97 20.49 -1.82
N GLN A 148 -9.75 19.38 -2.48
CA GLN A 148 -10.68 18.75 -3.42
C GLN A 148 -11.30 17.48 -2.81
N MET A 149 -12.36 16.97 -3.40
CA MET A 149 -12.96 15.70 -2.98
C MET A 149 -11.98 14.51 -3.13
N GLY A 150 -11.02 14.62 -4.04
CA GLY A 150 -9.93 13.66 -4.19
C GLY A 150 -9.04 13.55 -2.96
N ASP A 151 -8.74 14.69 -2.32
CA ASP A 151 -7.92 14.76 -1.09
C ASP A 151 -8.65 14.06 0.08
N ILE A 152 -9.95 14.35 0.22
CA ILE A 152 -10.78 13.70 1.25
C ILE A 152 -10.81 12.18 1.03
N ALA A 153 -10.92 11.73 -0.23
CA ALA A 153 -10.89 10.32 -0.56
C ALA A 153 -9.54 9.68 -0.20
N LEU A 154 -8.41 10.32 -0.53
CA LEU A 154 -7.08 9.80 -0.21
C LEU A 154 -6.80 9.78 1.30
N LEU A 155 -7.16 10.84 2.03
CA LEU A 155 -7.02 10.86 3.49
C LEU A 155 -7.88 9.76 4.15
N SER A 156 -9.09 9.55 3.65
CA SER A 156 -9.92 8.42 4.10
C SER A 156 -9.27 7.08 3.79
N ALA A 157 -8.68 6.94 2.58
CA ALA A 157 -7.92 5.74 2.20
C ALA A 157 -6.73 5.49 3.12
N VAL A 158 -5.99 6.54 3.52
CA VAL A 158 -4.87 6.47 4.46
C VAL A 158 -5.29 5.87 5.80
N VAL A 159 -6.38 6.40 6.38
CA VAL A 159 -6.88 5.93 7.69
C VAL A 159 -7.31 4.46 7.61
N ILE A 160 -8.12 4.13 6.62
CA ILE A 160 -8.69 2.78 6.48
C ILE A 160 -7.59 1.77 6.13
N LEU A 161 -6.66 2.13 5.25
CA LEU A 161 -5.54 1.26 4.89
C LEU A 161 -4.55 1.10 6.05
N GLY A 162 -4.32 2.12 6.86
CA GLY A 162 -3.49 2.05 8.06
C GLY A 162 -3.99 0.99 9.04
N LEU A 163 -5.30 0.94 9.27
CA LEU A 163 -5.95 -0.12 10.06
C LEU A 163 -5.77 -1.49 9.41
N SER A 164 -5.99 -1.59 8.11
CA SER A 164 -5.82 -2.83 7.34
C SER A 164 -4.37 -3.34 7.39
N TYR A 165 -3.39 -2.45 7.32
CA TYR A 165 -1.98 -2.81 7.43
C TYR A 165 -1.61 -3.34 8.82
N ALA A 166 -2.09 -2.68 9.86
CA ALA A 166 -1.85 -3.12 11.24
C ALA A 166 -2.48 -4.50 11.50
N GLU A 167 -3.72 -4.69 11.08
CA GLU A 167 -4.45 -5.96 11.24
C GLU A 167 -3.83 -7.07 10.39
N GLY A 168 -3.52 -6.80 9.13
CA GLY A 168 -2.89 -7.77 8.22
C GLY A 168 -1.48 -8.16 8.67
N GLY A 169 -0.68 -7.21 9.16
CA GLY A 169 0.65 -7.49 9.72
C GLY A 169 0.60 -8.34 10.99
N LYS A 170 -0.41 -8.12 11.85
CA LYS A 170 -0.69 -8.96 13.01
C LYS A 170 -1.09 -10.37 12.58
N LEU A 171 -2.11 -10.47 11.73
CA LEU A 171 -2.65 -11.76 11.28
C LEU A 171 -1.64 -12.58 10.47
N ALA A 172 -0.71 -11.93 9.77
CA ALA A 172 0.34 -12.62 9.02
C ALA A 172 1.33 -13.40 9.91
N LYS A 173 1.40 -13.10 11.22
CA LYS A 173 2.19 -13.87 12.19
C LYS A 173 1.54 -15.25 12.46
N GLU A 174 0.25 -15.37 12.29
CA GLU A 174 -0.55 -16.58 12.61
C GLU A 174 -0.87 -17.37 11.35
N LEU A 175 -1.44 -16.70 10.35
CA LEU A 175 -1.95 -17.32 9.12
C LEU A 175 -0.92 -17.42 7.99
N GLY A 176 0.11 -16.53 8.02
CA GLY A 176 1.05 -16.36 6.92
C GLY A 176 0.70 -15.18 6.01
N SER A 177 1.73 -14.53 5.45
CA SER A 177 1.56 -13.27 4.72
C SER A 177 0.73 -13.39 3.44
N TRP A 178 0.99 -14.42 2.64
CA TRP A 178 0.26 -14.62 1.38
C TRP A 178 -1.17 -15.10 1.60
N GLN A 179 -1.42 -15.88 2.66
CA GLN A 179 -2.76 -16.35 3.00
C GLN A 179 -3.66 -15.19 3.43
N VAL A 180 -3.13 -14.23 4.21
CA VAL A 180 -3.89 -13.06 4.65
C VAL A 180 -4.45 -12.29 3.47
N ILE A 181 -3.61 -11.90 2.53
CA ILE A 181 -4.10 -11.11 1.37
C ILE A 181 -4.91 -11.97 0.41
N ALA A 182 -4.57 -13.26 0.22
CA ALA A 182 -5.33 -14.16 -0.63
C ALA A 182 -6.77 -14.32 -0.13
N TRP A 183 -6.98 -14.61 1.14
CA TRP A 183 -8.32 -14.70 1.73
C TRP A 183 -9.06 -13.37 1.71
N ALA A 184 -8.39 -12.25 1.98
CA ALA A 184 -8.99 -10.92 1.88
C ALA A 184 -9.49 -10.62 0.46
N ILE A 185 -8.72 -10.99 -0.57
CA ILE A 185 -9.13 -10.86 -1.97
C ILE A 185 -10.36 -11.72 -2.27
N LEU A 186 -10.38 -12.98 -1.84
CA LEU A 186 -11.52 -13.87 -2.08
C LEU A 186 -12.79 -13.43 -1.33
N ILE A 187 -12.66 -12.81 -0.16
CA ILE A 187 -13.79 -12.22 0.58
C ILE A 187 -14.34 -11.00 -0.18
N GLY A 188 -13.49 -10.17 -0.74
CA GLY A 188 -13.89 -8.94 -1.43
C GLY A 188 -14.37 -9.16 -2.88
N ALA A 189 -13.76 -10.09 -3.61
CA ALA A 189 -14.00 -10.28 -5.04
C ALA A 189 -15.46 -10.51 -5.45
N PRO A 190 -16.29 -11.29 -4.73
CA PRO A 190 -17.69 -11.51 -5.11
C PRO A 190 -18.50 -10.20 -5.20
N PHE A 191 -18.22 -9.24 -4.33
CA PHE A 191 -18.91 -7.93 -4.33
C PHE A 191 -18.54 -7.07 -5.54
N PHE A 192 -17.41 -7.35 -6.19
CA PHE A 192 -16.89 -6.56 -7.31
C PHE A 192 -17.22 -7.17 -8.66
N LEU A 193 -17.61 -8.44 -8.70
CA LEU A 193 -17.87 -9.15 -9.96
C LEU A 193 -18.96 -8.45 -10.79
N ILE A 194 -20.11 -8.16 -10.18
CA ILE A 194 -21.25 -7.53 -10.87
C ILE A 194 -20.87 -6.14 -11.42
N PRO A 195 -20.37 -5.16 -10.60
CA PRO A 195 -19.99 -3.87 -11.15
C PRO A 195 -18.88 -3.94 -12.19
N VAL A 196 -17.95 -4.89 -12.09
CA VAL A 196 -16.89 -5.07 -13.11
C VAL A 196 -17.51 -5.56 -14.42
N VAL A 197 -18.32 -6.63 -14.40
CA VAL A 197 -18.94 -7.20 -15.60
C VAL A 197 -19.81 -6.16 -16.32
N LEU A 198 -20.60 -5.37 -15.58
CA LEU A 198 -21.47 -4.33 -16.15
C LEU A 198 -20.71 -3.15 -16.77
N ASN A 199 -19.43 -2.98 -16.44
CA ASN A 199 -18.60 -1.88 -16.95
C ASN A 199 -17.54 -2.34 -17.98
N VAL A 200 -17.56 -3.60 -18.41
CA VAL A 200 -16.72 -4.06 -19.51
C VAL A 200 -17.34 -3.63 -20.84
N HIS A 201 -16.57 -2.92 -21.66
CA HIS A 201 -17.00 -2.44 -22.98
C HIS A 201 -16.00 -2.88 -24.05
N VAL A 202 -16.50 -3.14 -25.26
CA VAL A 202 -15.67 -3.59 -26.41
C VAL A 202 -14.57 -2.58 -26.74
N ASP A 203 -14.82 -1.28 -26.54
CA ASP A 203 -13.82 -0.24 -26.78
C ASP A 203 -12.56 -0.37 -25.93
N MET A 204 -12.62 -1.06 -24.80
CA MET A 204 -11.44 -1.34 -23.98
C MET A 204 -10.38 -2.17 -24.74
N LEU A 205 -10.80 -2.97 -25.71
CA LEU A 205 -9.88 -3.75 -26.56
C LEU A 205 -8.97 -2.86 -27.41
N LYS A 206 -9.36 -1.60 -27.65
CA LYS A 206 -8.55 -0.61 -28.38
C LYS A 206 -7.50 0.07 -27.49
N ALA A 207 -7.50 -0.21 -26.18
CA ALA A 207 -6.53 0.37 -25.25
C ALA A 207 -5.10 -0.06 -25.61
N PRO A 208 -4.12 0.85 -25.46
CA PRO A 208 -2.74 0.53 -25.80
C PRO A 208 -2.19 -0.57 -24.89
N PRO A 209 -1.18 -1.36 -25.34
CA PRO A 209 -0.60 -2.45 -24.57
C PRO A 209 -0.13 -2.03 -23.16
N LEU A 210 0.38 -0.80 -23.02
CA LEU A 210 0.83 -0.28 -21.74
C LEU A 210 -0.33 -0.10 -20.74
N ALA A 211 -1.55 0.22 -21.20
CA ALA A 211 -2.72 0.30 -20.33
C ALA A 211 -3.12 -1.08 -19.79
N TRP A 212 -3.08 -2.11 -20.63
CA TRP A 212 -3.28 -3.50 -20.23
C TRP A 212 -2.20 -3.98 -19.25
N LEU A 213 -0.93 -3.66 -19.54
CA LEU A 213 0.18 -3.97 -18.63
C LEU A 213 0.00 -3.28 -17.27
N SER A 214 -0.47 -2.02 -17.26
CA SER A 214 -0.78 -1.28 -16.04
C SER A 214 -1.90 -1.96 -15.24
N LEU A 215 -2.97 -2.38 -15.90
CA LEU A 215 -4.08 -3.08 -15.25
C LEU A 215 -3.64 -4.45 -14.71
N PHE A 216 -2.85 -5.21 -15.47
CA PHE A 216 -2.27 -6.46 -15.02
C PHE A 216 -1.32 -6.26 -13.83
N TYR A 217 -0.46 -5.24 -13.89
CA TYR A 217 0.41 -4.87 -12.78
C TYR A 217 -0.40 -4.56 -11.50
N LEU A 218 -1.48 -3.78 -11.63
CA LEU A 218 -2.36 -3.45 -10.52
C LEU A 218 -3.01 -4.70 -9.91
N GLY A 219 -3.44 -5.66 -10.73
CA GLY A 219 -4.06 -6.90 -10.26
C GLY A 219 -3.06 -7.87 -9.63
N VAL A 220 -1.96 -8.18 -10.31
CA VAL A 220 -1.03 -9.23 -9.89
C VAL A 220 0.01 -8.71 -8.90
N ILE A 221 0.69 -7.63 -9.26
CA ILE A 221 1.81 -7.13 -8.44
C ILE A 221 1.28 -6.31 -7.27
N SER A 222 0.54 -5.23 -7.57
CA SER A 222 0.10 -4.29 -6.54
C SER A 222 -0.94 -4.89 -5.60
N GLN A 223 -1.95 -5.63 -6.13
CA GLN A 223 -3.04 -6.18 -5.31
C GLN A 223 -2.68 -7.46 -4.55
N PHE A 224 -1.68 -8.22 -5.00
CA PHE A 224 -1.31 -9.48 -4.36
C PHE A 224 0.16 -9.54 -3.94
N LEU A 225 1.12 -9.58 -4.86
CA LEU A 225 2.52 -9.87 -4.54
C LEU A 225 3.17 -8.80 -3.65
N ALA A 226 2.84 -7.53 -3.84
CA ALA A 226 3.33 -6.45 -3.00
C ALA A 226 2.83 -6.61 -1.54
N TYR A 227 1.57 -7.02 -1.34
CA TYR A 227 1.04 -7.32 0.00
C TYR A 227 1.69 -8.55 0.62
N VAL A 228 2.01 -9.58 -0.17
CA VAL A 228 2.75 -10.76 0.34
C VAL A 228 4.09 -10.32 0.93
N ALA A 229 4.84 -9.50 0.20
CA ALA A 229 6.12 -8.96 0.68
C ALA A 229 5.91 -8.03 1.88
N TRP A 230 4.92 -7.14 1.82
CA TRP A 230 4.61 -6.16 2.86
C TRP A 230 4.21 -6.80 4.19
N TYR A 231 3.20 -7.68 4.18
CA TYR A 231 2.77 -8.38 5.39
C TYR A 231 3.84 -9.34 5.90
N GLY A 232 4.61 -9.98 5.00
CA GLY A 232 5.78 -10.77 5.38
C GLY A 232 6.84 -9.93 6.07
N GLY A 233 7.09 -8.73 5.57
CA GLY A 233 7.96 -7.75 6.20
C GLY A 233 7.49 -7.37 7.60
N MET A 234 6.22 -6.99 7.75
CA MET A 234 5.61 -6.60 9.02
C MET A 234 5.59 -7.74 10.05
N SER A 235 5.31 -8.97 9.61
CA SER A 235 5.28 -10.13 10.51
C SER A 235 6.64 -10.48 11.08
N LEU A 236 7.72 -10.25 10.32
CA LEU A 236 9.11 -10.56 10.70
C LEU A 236 9.83 -9.38 11.38
N GLY A 237 9.52 -8.16 10.98
CA GLY A 237 10.25 -6.96 11.41
C GLY A 237 9.48 -6.02 12.33
N GLY A 238 8.22 -6.35 12.66
CA GLY A 238 7.30 -5.50 13.43
C GLY A 238 6.53 -4.50 12.58
N ILE A 239 5.27 -4.27 12.93
CA ILE A 239 4.33 -3.48 12.14
C ILE A 239 4.78 -2.02 12.07
N ALA A 240 4.99 -1.39 13.22
CA ALA A 240 5.41 0.00 13.30
C ALA A 240 6.79 0.22 12.66
N LYS A 241 7.74 -0.69 12.91
CA LYS A 241 9.12 -0.58 12.44
C LYS A 241 9.25 -0.69 10.93
N VAL A 242 8.60 -1.70 10.34
CA VAL A 242 8.56 -1.88 8.87
C VAL A 242 7.70 -0.78 8.25
N GLY A 243 6.61 -0.36 8.91
CA GLY A 243 5.75 0.73 8.49
C GLY A 243 6.51 2.05 8.21
N GLN A 244 7.61 2.32 8.91
CA GLN A 244 8.42 3.53 8.65
C GLN A 244 9.04 3.57 7.25
N ILE A 245 9.29 2.42 6.61
CA ILE A 245 9.86 2.39 5.25
C ILE A 245 8.92 3.10 4.26
N GLN A 246 7.62 3.16 4.55
CA GLN A 246 6.64 3.84 3.70
C GLN A 246 6.91 5.34 3.51
N TYR A 247 7.63 5.99 4.42
CA TYR A 247 8.03 7.40 4.21
C TYR A 247 8.92 7.59 2.97
N ALA A 248 9.60 6.53 2.50
CA ALA A 248 10.34 6.56 1.25
C ALA A 248 9.43 6.40 0.01
N GLN A 249 8.19 5.90 0.18
CA GLN A 249 7.28 5.59 -0.93
C GLN A 249 6.98 6.78 -1.85
N PRO A 250 6.68 8.00 -1.36
CA PRO A 250 6.42 9.16 -2.22
C PRO A 250 7.55 9.44 -3.21
N PHE A 251 8.79 9.28 -2.77
CA PHE A 251 9.96 9.55 -3.63
C PHE A 251 10.15 8.48 -4.70
N PHE A 252 9.88 7.21 -4.39
CA PHE A 252 9.80 6.17 -5.41
C PHE A 252 8.66 6.44 -6.39
N MET A 253 7.48 6.87 -5.92
CA MET A 253 6.35 7.24 -6.78
C MET A 253 6.72 8.36 -7.75
N ILE A 254 7.36 9.43 -7.25
CA ILE A 254 7.81 10.57 -8.06
C ILE A 254 8.89 10.12 -9.06
N GLY A 255 9.85 9.29 -8.62
CA GLY A 255 10.85 8.72 -9.51
C GLY A 255 10.25 7.88 -10.64
N PHE A 256 9.24 7.08 -10.35
CA PHE A 256 8.52 6.31 -11.37
C PHE A 256 7.64 7.19 -12.26
N SER A 257 7.02 8.24 -11.71
CA SER A 257 6.29 9.23 -12.53
C SER A 257 7.22 9.94 -13.52
N PHE A 258 8.44 10.28 -13.09
CA PHE A 258 9.45 10.83 -13.98
C PHE A 258 9.79 9.85 -15.12
N LEU A 259 10.05 8.57 -14.78
CA LEU A 259 10.46 7.56 -15.76
C LEU A 259 9.35 7.19 -16.75
N PHE A 260 8.11 7.09 -16.30
CA PHE A 260 7.01 6.54 -17.12
C PHE A 260 6.03 7.60 -17.64
N LEU A 261 5.89 8.74 -16.95
CA LEU A 261 4.96 9.81 -17.30
C LEU A 261 5.67 11.09 -17.73
N GLY A 262 7.00 11.16 -17.63
CA GLY A 262 7.79 12.35 -17.98
C GLY A 262 7.62 13.52 -17.01
N GLU A 263 7.08 13.28 -15.80
CA GLU A 263 6.94 14.34 -14.78
C GLU A 263 8.32 14.76 -14.27
N PRO A 264 8.65 16.07 -14.18
CA PRO A 264 9.98 16.54 -13.81
C PRO A 264 10.30 16.29 -12.34
N VAL A 265 11.51 15.83 -12.05
CA VAL A 265 12.05 15.71 -10.67
C VAL A 265 12.85 16.98 -10.37
N THR A 266 12.47 17.67 -9.30
CA THR A 266 13.16 18.91 -8.88
C THR A 266 14.26 18.60 -7.86
N TRP A 267 15.19 19.55 -7.72
CA TRP A 267 16.24 19.51 -6.70
C TRP A 267 15.66 19.42 -5.27
N TRP A 268 14.52 20.07 -5.05
CA TRP A 268 13.78 19.99 -3.79
C TRP A 268 13.29 18.58 -3.50
N THR A 269 12.81 17.85 -4.50
CA THR A 269 12.41 16.43 -4.35
C THR A 269 13.57 15.61 -3.77
N ILE A 270 14.77 15.79 -4.31
CA ILE A 270 15.97 15.09 -3.85
C ILE A 270 16.31 15.48 -2.41
N ALA A 271 16.30 16.78 -2.08
CA ALA A 271 16.62 17.25 -0.74
C ALA A 271 15.66 16.70 0.33
N PHE A 272 14.35 16.76 0.08
CA PHE A 272 13.34 16.21 0.99
C PHE A 272 13.45 14.67 1.09
N ALA A 273 13.74 13.97 -0.02
CA ALA A 273 13.95 12.51 -0.02
C ALA A 273 15.11 12.12 0.90
N VAL A 274 16.23 12.82 0.85
CA VAL A 274 17.39 12.57 1.70
C VAL A 274 17.01 12.72 3.18
N ILE A 275 16.29 13.79 3.56
CA ILE A 275 15.84 13.99 4.95
C ILE A 275 14.97 12.82 5.42
N VAL A 276 14.02 12.38 4.59
CA VAL A 276 13.13 11.26 4.92
C VAL A 276 13.91 9.96 5.07
N VAL A 277 14.86 9.67 4.19
CA VAL A 277 15.70 8.47 4.29
C VAL A 277 16.53 8.48 5.58
N LEU A 278 17.05 9.64 5.99
CA LEU A 278 17.74 9.78 7.29
C LEU A 278 16.78 9.51 8.46
N CYS A 279 15.56 10.06 8.43
CA CYS A 279 14.54 9.81 9.46
C CYS A 279 14.19 8.30 9.55
N VAL A 280 13.96 7.63 8.42
CA VAL A 280 13.70 6.19 8.38
C VAL A 280 14.88 5.41 8.95
N THR A 281 16.12 5.80 8.62
CA THR A 281 17.33 5.15 9.12
C THR A 281 17.45 5.32 10.65
N ILE A 282 17.14 6.48 11.19
CA ILE A 282 17.12 6.73 12.64
C ILE A 282 15.99 5.94 13.32
N GLY A 283 14.81 5.92 12.70
CA GLY A 283 13.61 5.28 13.25
C GLY A 283 13.68 3.75 13.26
N LYS A 284 14.31 3.11 12.24
CA LYS A 284 14.42 1.65 12.16
C LYS A 284 15.12 1.01 13.35
N ASP A 285 16.06 1.73 13.97
CA ASP A 285 16.83 1.26 15.13
C ASP A 285 16.17 1.67 16.46
N ALA A 286 15.05 2.39 16.43
CA ALA A 286 14.33 2.81 17.62
C ALA A 286 13.63 1.61 18.28
N PRO A 287 13.72 1.46 19.62
CA PRO A 287 13.06 0.37 20.33
C PRO A 287 11.54 0.41 20.17
N VAL A 288 10.94 -0.74 19.84
CA VAL A 288 9.50 -0.97 19.86
C VAL A 288 9.25 -2.16 20.79
N LYS A 289 8.64 -1.92 21.95
CA LYS A 289 8.28 -2.98 22.90
C LYS A 289 7.04 -3.73 22.39
N GLY A 290 6.94 -5.03 22.64
CA GLY A 290 5.84 -5.88 22.17
C GLY A 290 6.14 -6.62 20.87
N ASP A 291 7.20 -6.25 20.17
CA ASP A 291 7.67 -6.92 18.95
C ASP A 291 8.60 -8.09 19.33
N LYS A 292 7.99 -9.24 19.65
CA LYS A 292 8.77 -10.49 19.77
C LYS A 292 8.81 -11.16 18.39
N PRO A 293 9.97 -11.23 17.71
CA PRO A 293 10.11 -12.10 16.55
C PRO A 293 9.86 -13.55 17.00
N ARG A 294 9.11 -14.32 16.21
CA ARG A 294 9.11 -15.78 16.37
C ARG A 294 10.56 -16.25 16.19
N SER A 295 11.09 -16.93 17.21
CA SER A 295 12.27 -17.75 17.05
C SER A 295 11.98 -18.77 15.97
N SER A 296 12.77 -18.70 14.90
CA SER A 296 12.82 -19.67 13.81
C SER A 296 13.15 -21.05 14.30
#